data_c0440ff1d4d3b2f9a274346131744b0b
#
_entry.id   c0440ff1d4d3b2f9a274346131744b0b
#
_cell.length_a   1.000
_cell.length_b   1.000
_cell.length_c   1.000
_cell.angle_alpha   90.00
_cell.angle_beta   90.00
_cell.angle_gamma   90.00
#
_symmetry.space_group_name_H-M   'P 1'
#
loop_
_entity.id
_entity.type
_entity.pdbx_description
1 polymer ?
#
loop_
_entity_poly.entity_id
_entity_poly.type
_entity_poly.pdbx_seq_one_letter_code
_entity_poly.pdbx_strand_id
1 'polypeptide(L)'
;MAEIEVPNPDEIHERSETSIGRRAALTTAIYAVVLSIASLGGNNTVKEMLLAQQQSSDQWAFYQAKVIREHQYRAQKMLLETQLAEPSSLKGAERAKVEALATKFAEEEKRYNAEKKDIEKDAKKLELARDVRRERHPYFEFGEVLLQIAIVSASVAILSTSRQMFWFSLVLAVFGAGLTVNGFVPIFT
;
A
#
# COMPACT_ATOMS: atom_id res chain seq x y z
N MET A 1 0.98 53.13 10.11
CA MET A 1 1.72 51.94 9.63
C MET A 1 2.31 51.31 10.86
N ALA A 2 1.87 50.13 11.27
CA ALA A 2 2.49 49.41 12.37
C ALA A 2 3.81 48.84 11.83
N GLU A 3 4.92 49.29 12.37
CA GLU A 3 6.24 48.77 12.09
C GLU A 3 6.29 47.34 12.63
N ILE A 4 6.51 46.38 11.75
CA ILE A 4 6.71 44.98 12.16
C ILE A 4 8.14 44.91 12.69
N GLU A 5 8.27 45.00 13.99
CA GLU A 5 9.53 44.84 14.69
C GLU A 5 10.01 43.41 14.56
N VAL A 6 11.02 43.18 13.71
CA VAL A 6 11.66 41.87 13.56
C VAL A 6 12.48 41.64 14.83
N PRO A 7 12.23 40.55 15.60
CA PRO A 7 12.95 40.27 16.83
C PRO A 7 14.45 40.18 16.58
N ASN A 8 15.25 40.86 17.41
CA ASN A 8 16.70 40.80 17.35
C ASN A 8 17.19 39.35 17.64
N PRO A 9 18.19 38.83 16.93
CA PRO A 9 18.78 37.51 17.21
C PRO A 9 19.18 37.34 18.70
N ASP A 10 19.63 38.37 19.36
CA ASP A 10 20.00 38.36 20.77
C ASP A 10 18.77 38.13 21.68
N GLU A 11 17.61 38.70 21.36
CA GLU A 11 16.36 38.47 22.10
C GLU A 11 15.84 37.04 21.92
N ILE A 12 16.08 36.43 20.77
CA ILE A 12 15.74 35.01 20.51
C ILE A 12 16.64 34.12 21.39
N HIS A 13 17.92 34.44 21.49
CA HIS A 13 18.85 33.74 22.38
C HIS A 13 18.46 33.87 23.85
N GLU A 14 18.17 35.08 24.31
CA GLU A 14 17.77 35.32 25.69
C GLU A 14 16.44 34.62 26.07
N ARG A 15 15.49 34.58 25.16
CA ARG A 15 14.23 33.84 25.33
C ARG A 15 14.41 32.31 25.31
N SER A 16 15.38 31.80 24.58
CA SER A 16 15.72 30.36 24.57
C SER A 16 16.42 29.93 25.89
N GLU A 17 17.04 30.84 26.60
CA GLU A 17 17.66 30.58 27.91
C GLU A 17 16.64 30.39 29.04
N THR A 18 15.36 30.77 28.83
CA THR A 18 14.31 30.47 29.80
C THR A 18 14.14 28.96 29.95
N SER A 19 13.82 28.47 31.14
CA SER A 19 13.62 27.07 31.42
C SER A 19 12.57 26.42 30.51
N ILE A 20 11.59 27.17 30.03
CA ILE A 20 10.53 26.74 29.10
C ILE A 20 11.08 26.67 27.69
N GLY A 21 11.84 27.67 27.23
CA GLY A 21 12.45 27.68 25.90
C GLY A 21 13.39 26.50 25.70
N ARG A 22 14.24 26.21 26.68
CA ARG A 22 15.17 25.06 26.63
C ARG A 22 14.44 23.73 26.61
N ARG A 23 13.36 23.55 27.37
CA ARG A 23 12.54 22.34 27.35
C ARG A 23 11.82 22.18 26.02
N ALA A 24 11.23 23.26 25.50
CA ALA A 24 10.55 23.23 24.19
C ALA A 24 11.54 22.92 23.07
N ALA A 25 12.75 23.45 23.06
CA ALA A 25 13.78 23.13 22.09
C ALA A 25 14.18 21.65 22.12
N LEU A 26 14.38 21.05 23.30
CA LEU A 26 14.70 19.65 23.46
C LEU A 26 13.55 18.74 22.98
N THR A 27 12.30 19.08 23.35
CA THR A 27 11.13 18.30 22.92
C THR A 27 10.92 18.40 21.41
N THR A 28 11.16 19.55 20.78
CA THR A 28 11.10 19.71 19.33
C THR A 28 12.08 18.76 18.60
N ALA A 29 13.30 18.64 19.12
CA ALA A 29 14.27 17.68 18.56
C ALA A 29 13.77 16.23 18.66
N ILE A 30 13.14 15.85 19.78
CA ILE A 30 12.53 14.52 19.93
C ILE A 30 11.37 14.34 18.95
N TYR A 31 10.49 15.35 18.79
CA TYR A 31 9.39 15.28 17.83
C TYR A 31 9.89 15.10 16.41
N ALA A 32 10.97 15.77 16.02
CA ALA A 32 11.59 15.63 14.71
C ALA A 32 12.11 14.20 14.44
N VAL A 33 12.68 13.55 15.46
CA VAL A 33 13.10 12.14 15.36
C VAL A 33 11.89 11.22 15.19
N VAL A 34 10.84 11.40 16.00
CA VAL A 34 9.61 10.60 15.89
C VAL A 34 8.92 10.83 14.55
N LEU A 35 8.88 12.08 14.06
CA LEU A 35 8.38 12.43 12.74
C LEU A 35 9.15 11.70 11.63
N SER A 36 10.47 11.66 11.72
CA SER A 36 11.31 10.94 10.74
C SER A 36 11.01 9.44 10.72
N ILE A 37 10.74 8.83 11.89
CA ILE A 37 10.33 7.43 11.99
C ILE A 37 8.94 7.21 11.40
N ALA A 38 7.98 8.10 11.66
CA ALA A 38 6.64 8.06 11.10
C ALA A 38 6.68 8.13 9.57
N SER A 39 7.43 9.10 9.03
CA SER A 39 7.62 9.30 7.60
C SER A 39 8.28 8.09 6.92
N LEU A 40 9.29 7.51 7.55
CA LEU A 40 9.91 6.28 7.05
C LEU A 40 8.91 5.12 7.01
N GLY A 41 8.13 4.93 8.07
CA GLY A 41 7.07 3.91 8.16
C GLY A 41 6.00 4.08 7.09
N GLY A 42 5.49 5.31 6.94
CA GLY A 42 4.51 5.67 5.92
C GLY A 42 5.03 5.41 4.50
N ASN A 43 6.23 5.92 4.18
CA ASN A 43 6.85 5.73 2.88
C ASN A 43 7.11 4.24 2.54
N ASN A 44 7.54 3.44 3.51
CA ASN A 44 7.72 2.00 3.30
C ASN A 44 6.38 1.30 3.06
N THR A 45 5.34 1.66 3.82
CA THR A 45 4.00 1.12 3.65
C THR A 45 3.44 1.42 2.26
N VAL A 46 3.61 2.65 1.74
CA VAL A 46 3.21 3.02 0.38
C VAL A 46 3.97 2.22 -0.67
N LYS A 47 5.30 2.11 -0.54
CA LYS A 47 6.11 1.32 -1.48
C LYS A 47 5.67 -0.13 -1.54
N GLU A 48 5.44 -0.77 -0.40
CA GLU A 48 5.00 -2.15 -0.33
C GLU A 48 3.56 -2.33 -0.86
N MET A 49 2.68 -1.36 -0.61
CA MET A 49 1.33 -1.35 -1.16
C MET A 49 1.35 -1.24 -2.69
N LEU A 50 2.16 -0.33 -3.25
CA LEU A 50 2.32 -0.17 -4.70
C LEU A 50 2.92 -1.42 -5.34
N LEU A 51 3.93 -2.02 -4.70
CA LEU A 51 4.55 -3.26 -5.18
C LEU A 51 3.54 -4.41 -5.19
N ALA A 52 2.76 -4.59 -4.13
CA ALA A 52 1.72 -5.60 -4.05
C ALA A 52 0.61 -5.36 -5.10
N GLN A 53 0.23 -4.10 -5.34
CA GLN A 53 -0.71 -3.71 -6.38
C GLN A 53 -0.18 -4.08 -7.77
N GLN A 54 1.08 -3.74 -8.06
CA GLN A 54 1.72 -4.09 -9.33
C GLN A 54 1.75 -5.60 -9.55
N GLN A 55 2.24 -6.33 -8.55
CA GLN A 55 2.33 -7.81 -8.63
C GLN A 55 0.94 -8.46 -8.77
N SER A 56 -0.08 -7.95 -8.07
CA SER A 56 -1.46 -8.42 -8.21
C SER A 56 -1.98 -8.18 -9.63
N SER A 57 -1.74 -6.99 -10.18
CA SER A 57 -2.14 -6.64 -11.55
C SER A 57 -1.49 -7.58 -12.57
N ASP A 58 -0.19 -7.88 -12.41
CA ASP A 58 0.55 -8.80 -13.28
C ASP A 58 -0.02 -10.24 -13.18
N GLN A 59 -0.37 -10.70 -11.97
CA GLN A 59 -1.00 -12.00 -11.78
C GLN A 59 -2.39 -12.07 -12.43
N TRP A 60 -3.20 -11.00 -12.32
CA TRP A 60 -4.49 -10.94 -12.99
C TRP A 60 -4.36 -10.93 -14.53
N ALA A 61 -3.36 -10.22 -15.07
CA ALA A 61 -3.06 -10.25 -16.50
C ALA A 61 -2.67 -11.66 -16.95
N PHE A 62 -1.86 -12.38 -16.16
CA PHE A 62 -1.49 -13.76 -16.41
C PHE A 62 -2.69 -14.72 -16.31
N TYR A 63 -3.57 -14.53 -15.33
CA TYR A 63 -4.84 -15.23 -15.23
C TYR A 63 -5.69 -15.07 -16.50
N GLN A 64 -5.86 -13.82 -16.98
CA GLN A 64 -6.61 -13.54 -18.20
C GLN A 64 -6.01 -14.24 -19.41
N ALA A 65 -4.68 -14.27 -19.54
CA ALA A 65 -4.00 -14.99 -20.61
C ALA A 65 -4.30 -16.50 -20.58
N LYS A 66 -4.36 -17.11 -19.38
CA LYS A 66 -4.73 -18.53 -19.22
C LYS A 66 -6.20 -18.79 -19.54
N VAL A 67 -7.09 -17.88 -19.14
CA VAL A 67 -8.52 -17.95 -19.50
C VAL A 67 -8.72 -17.88 -21.01
N ILE A 68 -8.03 -17.00 -21.71
CA ILE A 68 -8.10 -16.89 -23.16
C ILE A 68 -7.65 -18.22 -23.83
N ARG A 69 -6.53 -18.78 -23.36
CA ARG A 69 -6.03 -20.06 -23.90
C ARG A 69 -7.00 -21.21 -23.62
N GLU A 70 -7.57 -21.29 -22.42
CA GLU A 70 -8.59 -22.30 -22.09
C GLU A 70 -9.77 -22.21 -23.05
N HIS A 71 -10.30 -20.99 -23.26
CA HIS A 71 -11.43 -20.78 -24.16
C HIS A 71 -11.08 -21.11 -25.62
N GLN A 72 -9.84 -20.81 -26.04
CA GLN A 72 -9.35 -21.14 -27.37
C GLN A 72 -9.31 -22.66 -27.61
N TYR A 73 -8.76 -23.42 -26.67
CA TYR A 73 -8.76 -24.88 -26.77
C TYR A 73 -10.15 -25.49 -26.70
N ARG A 74 -11.02 -24.93 -25.84
CA ARG A 74 -12.43 -25.34 -25.78
C ARG A 74 -13.14 -25.10 -27.10
N ALA A 75 -12.99 -23.96 -27.74
CA ALA A 75 -13.60 -23.64 -29.02
C ALA A 75 -13.08 -24.58 -30.13
N GLN A 76 -11.77 -24.80 -30.17
CA GLN A 76 -11.17 -25.72 -31.14
C GLN A 76 -11.65 -27.17 -30.95
N LYS A 77 -11.75 -27.64 -29.69
CA LYS A 77 -12.30 -28.93 -29.34
C LYS A 77 -13.73 -29.08 -29.83
N MET A 78 -14.59 -28.08 -29.55
CA MET A 78 -16.01 -28.09 -30.00
C MET A 78 -16.14 -28.15 -31.51
N LEU A 79 -15.27 -27.46 -32.26
CA LEU A 79 -15.25 -27.56 -33.74
C LEU A 79 -14.92 -28.99 -34.21
N LEU A 80 -13.92 -29.64 -33.62
CA LEU A 80 -13.56 -31.03 -33.96
C LEU A 80 -14.66 -32.02 -33.57
N GLU A 81 -15.28 -31.83 -32.40
CA GLU A 81 -16.42 -32.64 -31.95
C GLU A 81 -17.62 -32.51 -32.92
N THR A 82 -17.89 -31.32 -33.44
CA THR A 82 -18.93 -31.10 -34.45
C THR A 82 -18.60 -31.82 -35.75
N GLN A 83 -17.35 -31.80 -36.22
CA GLN A 83 -16.93 -32.55 -37.40
C GLN A 83 -17.04 -34.07 -37.19
N LEU A 84 -16.72 -34.57 -36.00
CA LEU A 84 -16.84 -35.98 -35.63
C LEU A 84 -18.28 -36.46 -35.53
N ALA A 85 -19.22 -35.57 -35.20
CA ALA A 85 -20.64 -35.84 -35.11
C ALA A 85 -21.29 -36.11 -36.49
N GLU A 86 -20.65 -35.66 -37.57
CA GLU A 86 -21.13 -35.85 -38.93
C GLU A 86 -20.62 -37.18 -39.52
N PRO A 87 -21.49 -38.23 -39.70
CA PRO A 87 -21.03 -39.58 -40.02
C PRO A 87 -20.33 -39.69 -41.35
N SER A 88 -20.58 -38.77 -42.28
CA SER A 88 -20.07 -38.79 -43.65
C SER A 88 -18.79 -38.00 -43.89
N SER A 89 -18.37 -37.17 -42.91
CA SER A 89 -17.30 -36.19 -43.12
C SER A 89 -15.90 -36.78 -43.07
N LEU A 90 -15.66 -37.77 -42.20
CA LEU A 90 -14.34 -38.35 -41.94
C LEU A 90 -14.37 -39.88 -41.89
N LYS A 91 -13.41 -40.55 -42.50
CA LYS A 91 -13.31 -42.00 -42.52
C LYS A 91 -11.92 -42.50 -42.10
N GLY A 92 -11.90 -43.70 -41.47
CA GLY A 92 -10.66 -44.43 -41.20
C GLY A 92 -9.61 -43.62 -40.40
N ALA A 93 -8.43 -43.54 -40.96
CA ALA A 93 -7.27 -42.90 -40.31
C ALA A 93 -7.43 -41.37 -40.08
N GLU A 94 -8.23 -40.70 -40.88
CA GLU A 94 -8.51 -39.25 -40.69
C GLU A 94 -9.38 -39.02 -39.45
N ARG A 95 -10.41 -39.84 -39.25
CA ARG A 95 -11.25 -39.78 -38.05
C ARG A 95 -10.44 -39.99 -36.77
N ALA A 96 -9.57 -41.00 -36.77
CA ALA A 96 -8.70 -41.30 -35.63
C ALA A 96 -7.74 -40.11 -35.28
N LYS A 97 -7.23 -39.42 -36.31
CA LYS A 97 -6.41 -38.23 -36.10
C LYS A 97 -7.18 -37.07 -35.47
N VAL A 98 -8.41 -36.83 -35.92
CA VAL A 98 -9.27 -35.77 -35.40
C VAL A 98 -9.70 -36.09 -33.96
N GLU A 99 -10.02 -37.33 -33.63
CA GLU A 99 -10.32 -37.78 -32.28
C GLU A 99 -9.13 -37.58 -31.32
N ALA A 100 -7.91 -37.97 -31.77
CA ALA A 100 -6.69 -37.75 -30.99
C ALA A 100 -6.41 -36.26 -30.76
N LEU A 101 -6.68 -35.41 -31.76
CA LEU A 101 -6.50 -33.96 -31.62
C LEU A 101 -7.55 -33.36 -30.68
N ALA A 102 -8.80 -33.80 -30.75
CA ALA A 102 -9.87 -33.35 -29.82
C ALA A 102 -9.53 -33.74 -28.37
N THR A 103 -9.03 -34.96 -28.16
CA THR A 103 -8.56 -35.41 -26.84
C THR A 103 -7.42 -34.53 -26.31
N LYS A 104 -6.43 -34.25 -27.15
CA LYS A 104 -5.33 -33.35 -26.79
C LYS A 104 -5.83 -31.96 -26.40
N PHE A 105 -6.80 -31.41 -27.13
CA PHE A 105 -7.36 -30.09 -26.78
C PHE A 105 -8.18 -30.14 -25.49
N ALA A 106 -8.85 -31.25 -25.20
CA ALA A 106 -9.53 -31.46 -23.92
C ALA A 106 -8.53 -31.50 -22.73
N GLU A 107 -7.39 -32.12 -22.91
CA GLU A 107 -6.32 -32.18 -21.91
C GLU A 107 -5.72 -30.76 -21.66
N GLU A 108 -5.45 -30.01 -22.72
CA GLU A 108 -4.95 -28.67 -22.64
C GLU A 108 -5.98 -27.71 -21.97
N GLU A 109 -7.25 -27.81 -22.33
CA GLU A 109 -8.34 -27.08 -21.67
C GLU A 109 -8.34 -27.33 -20.15
N LYS A 110 -8.28 -28.63 -19.76
CA LYS A 110 -8.26 -29.02 -18.35
C LYS A 110 -7.00 -28.50 -17.63
N ARG A 111 -5.85 -28.53 -18.27
CA ARG A 111 -4.59 -28.02 -17.73
C ARG A 111 -4.69 -26.52 -17.46
N TYR A 112 -5.12 -25.72 -18.45
CA TYR A 112 -5.26 -24.27 -18.28
C TYR A 112 -6.32 -23.90 -17.24
N ASN A 113 -7.39 -24.69 -17.13
CA ASN A 113 -8.38 -24.52 -16.06
C ASN A 113 -7.81 -24.75 -14.66
N ALA A 114 -6.88 -25.69 -14.50
CA ALA A 114 -6.18 -25.90 -13.23
C ALA A 114 -5.18 -24.79 -12.94
N GLU A 115 -4.32 -24.45 -13.92
CA GLU A 115 -3.28 -23.42 -13.77
C GLU A 115 -3.88 -22.04 -13.40
N LYS A 116 -5.00 -21.62 -14.02
CA LYS A 116 -5.63 -20.34 -13.71
C LYS A 116 -6.10 -20.22 -12.26
N LYS A 117 -6.54 -21.32 -11.63
CA LYS A 117 -7.01 -21.32 -10.24
C LYS A 117 -5.88 -21.05 -9.25
N ASP A 118 -4.68 -21.52 -9.54
CA ASP A 118 -3.52 -21.24 -8.68
C ASP A 118 -3.05 -19.80 -8.84
N ILE A 119 -3.06 -19.28 -10.07
CA ILE A 119 -2.77 -17.86 -10.33
C ILE A 119 -3.78 -16.95 -9.64
N GLU A 120 -5.07 -17.30 -9.67
CA GLU A 120 -6.14 -16.56 -8.97
C GLU A 120 -5.89 -16.47 -7.45
N LYS A 121 -5.47 -17.60 -6.84
CA LYS A 121 -5.15 -17.62 -5.41
C LYS A 121 -3.99 -16.69 -5.09
N ASP A 122 -2.95 -16.68 -5.92
CA ASP A 122 -1.77 -15.84 -5.71
C ASP A 122 -2.11 -14.36 -5.93
N ALA A 123 -2.91 -14.03 -6.94
CA ALA A 123 -3.43 -12.68 -7.14
C ALA A 123 -4.21 -12.18 -5.92
N LYS A 124 -5.14 -12.99 -5.39
CA LYS A 124 -5.92 -12.66 -4.19
C LYS A 124 -5.07 -12.50 -2.93
N LYS A 125 -3.99 -13.28 -2.76
CA LYS A 125 -3.05 -13.08 -1.64
C LYS A 125 -2.34 -11.72 -1.72
N LEU A 126 -1.96 -11.30 -2.93
CA LEU A 126 -1.32 -10.01 -3.14
C LEU A 126 -2.30 -8.86 -2.92
N GLU A 127 -3.57 -9.00 -3.32
CA GLU A 127 -4.62 -8.03 -3.01
C GLU A 127 -4.81 -7.88 -1.50
N LEU A 128 -4.91 -8.99 -0.78
CA LEU A 128 -5.03 -8.96 0.68
C LEU A 128 -3.81 -8.28 1.34
N ALA A 129 -2.61 -8.59 0.86
CA ALA A 129 -1.39 -7.95 1.35
C ALA A 129 -1.37 -6.44 1.09
N ARG A 130 -1.85 -5.98 -0.07
CA ARG A 130 -2.05 -4.56 -0.39
C ARG A 130 -3.06 -3.92 0.55
N ASP A 131 -4.21 -4.56 0.75
CA ASP A 131 -5.31 -3.99 1.54
C ASP A 131 -4.93 -3.83 3.01
N VAL A 132 -4.25 -4.80 3.60
CA VAL A 132 -3.69 -4.69 4.96
C VAL A 132 -2.75 -3.49 5.09
N ARG A 133 -1.92 -3.22 4.09
CA ARG A 133 -1.02 -2.05 4.10
C ARG A 133 -1.78 -0.75 3.90
N ARG A 134 -2.80 -0.75 3.04
CA ARG A 134 -3.68 0.39 2.80
C ARG A 134 -4.40 0.82 4.08
N GLU A 135 -4.85 -0.12 4.90
CA GLU A 135 -5.50 0.18 6.18
C GLU A 135 -4.54 0.79 7.22
N ARG A 136 -3.24 0.47 7.14
CA ARG A 136 -2.22 1.01 8.06
C ARG A 136 -1.71 2.39 7.66
N HIS A 137 -1.74 2.72 6.40
CA HIS A 137 -1.16 3.97 5.87
C HIS A 137 -1.71 5.23 6.53
N PRO A 138 -3.04 5.41 6.76
CA PRO A 138 -3.60 6.60 7.38
C PRO A 138 -3.05 6.89 8.78
N TYR A 139 -2.68 5.88 9.55
CA TYR A 139 -2.11 6.06 10.89
C TYR A 139 -0.77 6.78 10.83
N PHE A 140 0.06 6.48 9.84
CA PHE A 140 1.31 7.21 9.61
C PHE A 140 1.05 8.63 9.14
N GLU A 141 0.16 8.85 8.18
CA GLU A 141 -0.18 10.19 7.67
C GLU A 141 -0.69 11.11 8.77
N PHE A 142 -1.69 10.66 9.55
CA PHE A 142 -2.21 11.45 10.67
C PHE A 142 -1.16 11.65 11.77
N GLY A 143 -0.34 10.63 12.04
CA GLY A 143 0.79 10.73 12.96
C GLY A 143 1.78 11.83 12.55
N GLU A 144 2.17 11.86 11.27
CA GLU A 144 3.05 12.89 10.70
C GLU A 144 2.46 14.28 10.82
N VAL A 145 1.20 14.47 10.44
CA VAL A 145 0.51 15.77 10.50
C VAL A 145 0.47 16.29 11.95
N LEU A 146 0.11 15.43 12.91
CA LEU A 146 0.07 15.84 14.32
C LEU A 146 1.46 16.21 14.86
N LEU A 147 2.50 15.46 14.49
CA LEU A 147 3.87 15.74 14.88
C LEU A 147 4.39 17.04 14.25
N GLN A 148 4.04 17.33 12.99
CA GLN A 148 4.37 18.59 12.34
C GLN A 148 3.72 19.78 13.05
N ILE A 149 2.42 19.68 13.38
CA ILE A 149 1.73 20.73 14.15
C ILE A 149 2.34 20.88 15.55
N ALA A 150 2.73 19.77 16.19
CA ALA A 150 3.40 19.81 17.49
C ALA A 150 4.74 20.55 17.43
N ILE A 151 5.56 20.33 16.38
CA ILE A 151 6.83 21.04 16.16
C ILE A 151 6.58 22.54 15.99
N VAL A 152 5.63 22.93 15.15
CA VAL A 152 5.27 24.34 14.94
C VAL A 152 4.79 24.98 16.24
N SER A 153 3.90 24.30 16.99
CA SER A 153 3.39 24.79 18.27
C SER A 153 4.49 24.93 19.33
N ALA A 154 5.46 24.01 19.37
CA ALA A 154 6.62 24.08 20.23
C ALA A 154 7.52 25.27 19.87
N SER A 155 7.71 25.56 18.58
CA SER A 155 8.46 26.73 18.10
C SER A 155 7.78 28.04 18.51
N VAL A 156 6.45 28.12 18.40
CA VAL A 156 5.68 29.26 18.89
C VAL A 156 5.80 29.39 20.42
N ALA A 157 5.81 28.28 21.16
CA ALA A 157 5.99 28.27 22.60
C ALA A 157 7.37 28.85 23.03
N ILE A 158 8.42 28.62 22.24
CA ILE A 158 9.75 29.21 22.47
C ILE A 158 9.69 30.73 22.28
N LEU A 159 9.11 31.19 21.17
CA LEU A 159 9.05 32.62 20.85
C LEU A 159 8.15 33.41 21.81
N SER A 160 7.01 32.86 22.20
CA SER A 160 6.03 33.51 23.09
C SER A 160 6.27 33.24 24.57
N THR A 161 7.23 32.38 24.93
CA THR A 161 7.44 31.86 26.31
C THR A 161 6.16 31.35 26.98
N SER A 162 5.22 30.88 26.13
CA SER A 162 3.89 30.47 26.55
C SER A 162 3.87 29.02 27.02
N ARG A 163 3.57 28.81 28.30
CA ARG A 163 3.43 27.49 28.91
C ARG A 163 2.24 26.70 28.32
N GLN A 164 1.19 27.41 27.91
CA GLN A 164 -0.01 26.77 27.33
C GLN A 164 0.31 26.16 25.97
N MET A 165 1.04 26.89 25.10
CA MET A 165 1.48 26.39 23.79
C MET A 165 2.43 25.20 23.91
N PHE A 166 3.30 25.19 24.92
CA PHE A 166 4.17 24.05 25.19
C PHE A 166 3.37 22.78 25.54
N TRP A 167 2.38 22.88 26.45
CA TRP A 167 1.53 21.75 26.80
C TRP A 167 0.68 21.26 25.61
N PHE A 168 0.17 22.18 24.81
CA PHE A 168 -0.57 21.86 23.60
C PHE A 168 0.30 21.06 22.61
N SER A 169 1.54 21.48 22.37
CA SER A 169 2.47 20.74 21.51
C SER A 169 2.77 19.33 22.04
N LEU A 170 2.91 19.20 23.38
CA LEU A 170 3.18 17.92 24.00
C LEU A 170 2.01 16.94 23.80
N VAL A 171 0.78 17.39 23.98
CA VAL A 171 -0.43 16.58 23.76
C VAL A 171 -0.49 16.10 22.31
N LEU A 172 -0.31 17.01 21.34
CA LEU A 172 -0.31 16.65 19.92
C LEU A 172 0.78 15.64 19.58
N ALA A 173 1.99 15.83 20.15
CA ALA A 173 3.10 14.90 19.91
C ALA A 173 2.83 13.50 20.47
N VAL A 174 2.21 13.39 21.64
CA VAL A 174 1.83 12.10 22.24
C VAL A 174 0.79 11.38 21.36
N PHE A 175 -0.24 12.10 20.88
CA PHE A 175 -1.21 11.53 19.95
C PHE A 175 -0.57 11.12 18.62
N GLY A 176 0.28 11.96 18.03
CA GLY A 176 0.98 11.67 16.79
C GLY A 176 1.91 10.46 16.92
N ALA A 177 2.66 10.37 18.02
CA ALA A 177 3.49 9.20 18.32
C ALA A 177 2.66 7.92 18.53
N GLY A 178 1.53 8.03 19.24
CA GLY A 178 0.59 6.92 19.44
C GLY A 178 0.04 6.37 18.13
N LEU A 179 -0.39 7.24 17.21
CA LEU A 179 -0.82 6.85 15.87
C LEU A 179 0.31 6.19 15.08
N THR A 180 1.51 6.73 15.14
CA THR A 180 2.69 6.14 14.49
C THR A 180 2.96 4.72 14.99
N VAL A 181 2.89 4.49 16.31
CA VAL A 181 3.04 3.15 16.91
C VAL A 181 1.93 2.21 16.43
N ASN A 182 0.67 2.69 16.37
CA ASN A 182 -0.44 1.88 15.85
C ASN A 182 -0.28 1.53 14.36
N GLY A 183 0.37 2.39 13.58
CA GLY A 183 0.74 2.09 12.18
C GLY A 183 1.71 0.92 12.04
N PHE A 184 2.68 0.79 12.97
CA PHE A 184 3.62 -0.33 12.99
C PHE A 184 3.00 -1.61 13.58
N VAL A 185 2.30 -1.47 14.72
CA VAL A 185 1.67 -2.58 15.45
C VAL A 185 0.19 -2.24 15.60
N PRO A 186 -0.69 -2.80 14.74
CA PRO A 186 -2.10 -2.50 14.81
C PRO A 186 -2.67 -3.02 16.13
N ILE A 187 -2.83 -2.10 17.10
CA ILE A 187 -3.41 -2.38 18.42
C ILE A 187 -4.92 -2.11 18.36
N PHE A 188 -5.30 -1.12 17.55
CA PHE A 188 -6.69 -0.76 17.29
C PHE A 188 -6.97 -0.92 15.80
N THR A 189 -7.76 -1.93 15.45
CA THR A 189 -8.35 -2.17 14.12
C THR A 189 -9.79 -1.70 14.10
#